data_828663df91c966d1fc8b4334f0220b2b
#
_entry.id   828663df91c966d1fc8b4334f0220b2b
#
_cell.length_a   1.000
_cell.length_b   1.000
_cell.length_c   1.000
_cell.angle_alpha   90.00
_cell.angle_beta   90.00
_cell.angle_gamma   90.00
#
_symmetry.space_group_name_H-M   'P 1'
#
loop_
_entity.id
_entity.type
_entity.pdbx_description
1 polymer ?
#
loop_
_entity_poly.entity_id
_entity_poly.type
_entity_poly.pdbx_seq_one_letter_code
_entity_poly.pdbx_strand_id
1 'polypeptide(L)'
;MTNTHITTSNNFCLYMEGNEVRKTLQANHVNLAWLARQLGITPQALSSRLNAQIFKPGYLIEITQILGKDIFGIKSDQQPVLNISANSTATLNEDNYPVIEYVSVPYFSGCIGIYYFGRDAEPKYNVGDTIFLHQADSITLGQIYFVFTKSERFIRAILPATNNDAYRLVPLNKSYPEQEVKKKDIQQAYKVFGAISREQT
;
A
#
# COMPACT_ATOMS: atom_id res chain seq x y z
N MET A 1 29.87 -20.15 1.66
CA MET A 1 29.70 -18.70 1.90
C MET A 1 28.68 -18.22 0.90
N THR A 2 27.42 -18.20 1.28
CA THR A 2 26.29 -17.80 0.44
C THR A 2 25.95 -16.36 0.76
N ASN A 3 26.27 -15.47 -0.19
CA ASN A 3 25.92 -14.05 -0.12
C ASN A 3 24.41 -13.90 -0.29
N THR A 4 23.73 -13.65 0.82
CA THR A 4 22.36 -13.18 0.82
C THR A 4 22.41 -11.66 0.66
N HIS A 5 22.32 -11.17 -0.57
CA HIS A 5 22.06 -9.76 -0.82
C HIS A 5 20.59 -9.46 -0.48
N ILE A 6 20.37 -8.96 0.74
CA ILE A 6 19.11 -8.29 1.07
C ILE A 6 19.21 -6.87 0.50
N THR A 7 18.68 -6.69 -0.70
CA THR A 7 18.47 -5.35 -1.25
C THR A 7 17.15 -4.84 -0.72
N THR A 8 17.20 -4.05 0.34
CA THR A 8 16.07 -3.22 0.78
C THR A 8 15.88 -2.08 -0.20
N SER A 9 15.14 -2.31 -1.28
CA SER A 9 14.55 -1.24 -2.07
C SER A 9 13.04 -1.44 -2.06
N ASN A 10 12.34 -0.43 -1.53
CA ASN A 10 10.89 -0.32 -1.38
C ASN A 10 10.16 -0.28 -2.73
N ASN A 11 10.23 -1.36 -3.49
CA ASN A 11 9.30 -1.71 -4.55
C ASN A 11 8.83 -3.11 -4.24
N PHE A 12 7.73 -3.23 -3.48
CA PHE A 12 6.99 -4.48 -3.39
C PHE A 12 6.32 -4.76 -4.74
N CYS A 13 7.13 -5.08 -5.74
CA CYS A 13 6.67 -5.86 -6.87
C CYS A 13 6.70 -7.31 -6.39
N LEU A 14 5.54 -7.91 -6.21
CA LEU A 14 5.38 -9.33 -5.86
C LEU A 14 5.81 -10.20 -7.05
N TYR A 15 7.08 -10.11 -7.45
CA TYR A 15 7.67 -10.98 -8.44
C TYR A 15 8.38 -12.11 -7.70
N MET A 16 7.77 -13.27 -7.66
CA MET A 16 8.45 -14.50 -7.31
C MET A 16 8.85 -15.25 -8.59
N GLU A 17 10.02 -15.82 -8.60
CA GLU A 17 10.36 -16.79 -9.64
C GLU A 17 9.55 -18.07 -9.46
N GLY A 18 9.13 -18.70 -10.55
CA GLY A 18 8.36 -19.94 -10.48
C GLY A 18 9.05 -21.05 -9.66
N ASN A 19 10.39 -21.09 -9.69
CA ASN A 19 11.17 -22.03 -8.87
C ASN A 19 11.08 -21.75 -7.37
N GLU A 20 10.98 -20.50 -6.96
CA GLU A 20 10.79 -20.13 -5.54
C GLU A 20 9.39 -20.51 -5.08
N VAL A 21 8.38 -20.25 -5.92
CA VAL A 21 7.00 -20.69 -5.67
C VAL A 21 6.96 -22.21 -5.52
N ARG A 22 7.62 -22.97 -6.40
CA ARG A 22 7.74 -24.43 -6.31
C ARG A 22 8.34 -24.89 -4.99
N LYS A 23 9.47 -24.30 -4.58
CA LYS A 23 10.14 -24.60 -3.31
C LYS A 23 9.23 -24.34 -2.11
N THR A 24 8.53 -23.21 -2.11
CA THR A 24 7.60 -22.85 -1.04
C THR A 24 6.43 -23.82 -0.96
N LEU A 25 5.84 -24.21 -2.09
CA LEU A 25 4.78 -25.23 -2.14
C LEU A 25 5.25 -26.57 -1.60
N GLN A 26 6.45 -27.02 -2.00
CA GLN A 26 7.05 -28.27 -1.53
C GLN A 26 7.37 -28.24 -0.03
N ALA A 27 7.95 -27.15 0.47
CA ALA A 27 8.24 -26.96 1.89
C ALA A 27 6.97 -26.99 2.76
N ASN A 28 5.84 -26.59 2.20
CA ASN A 28 4.53 -26.65 2.84
C ASN A 28 3.74 -27.93 2.53
N HIS A 29 4.39 -28.96 1.96
CA HIS A 29 3.79 -30.26 1.62
C HIS A 29 2.56 -30.18 0.71
N VAL A 30 2.49 -29.17 -0.17
CA VAL A 30 1.37 -29.02 -1.10
C VAL A 30 1.48 -30.00 -2.25
N ASN A 31 0.44 -30.80 -2.46
CA ASN A 31 0.38 -31.71 -3.61
C ASN A 31 0.09 -30.92 -4.89
N LEU A 32 1.07 -30.86 -5.79
CA LEU A 32 0.98 -30.07 -7.03
C LEU A 32 -0.11 -30.57 -7.99
N ALA A 33 -0.37 -31.90 -8.03
CA ALA A 33 -1.42 -32.47 -8.88
C ALA A 33 -2.82 -32.08 -8.35
N TRP A 34 -2.99 -32.06 -7.02
CA TRP A 34 -4.20 -31.59 -6.39
C TRP A 34 -4.39 -30.09 -6.65
N LEU A 35 -3.32 -29.29 -6.45
CA LEU A 35 -3.36 -27.84 -6.67
C LEU A 35 -3.71 -27.49 -8.12
N ALA A 36 -3.14 -28.20 -9.10
CA ALA A 36 -3.46 -28.00 -10.51
C ALA A 36 -4.95 -28.20 -10.78
N ARG A 37 -5.56 -29.25 -10.18
CA ARG A 37 -7.01 -29.52 -10.28
C ARG A 37 -7.85 -28.39 -9.68
N GLN A 38 -7.44 -27.85 -8.52
CA GLN A 38 -8.14 -26.72 -7.88
C GLN A 38 -8.07 -25.44 -8.73
N LEU A 39 -6.93 -25.21 -9.40
CA LEU A 39 -6.73 -24.09 -10.33
C LEU A 39 -7.40 -24.31 -11.71
N GLY A 40 -8.07 -25.45 -11.93
CA GLY A 40 -8.71 -25.74 -13.22
C GLY A 40 -7.73 -25.93 -14.38
N ILE A 41 -6.47 -26.32 -14.10
CA ILE A 41 -5.41 -26.51 -15.11
C ILE A 41 -4.81 -27.91 -15.04
N THR A 42 -4.07 -28.30 -16.08
CA THR A 42 -3.34 -29.57 -16.07
C THR A 42 -2.08 -29.49 -15.20
N PRO A 43 -1.60 -30.63 -14.63
CA PRO A 43 -0.33 -30.66 -13.91
C PRO A 43 0.86 -30.18 -14.74
N GLN A 44 0.86 -30.45 -16.05
CA GLN A 44 1.88 -29.98 -16.98
C GLN A 44 1.85 -28.45 -17.12
N ALA A 45 0.66 -27.86 -17.22
CA ALA A 45 0.50 -26.40 -17.29
C ALA A 45 0.99 -25.73 -15.99
N LEU A 46 0.68 -26.30 -14.82
CA LEU A 46 1.20 -25.81 -13.54
C LEU A 46 2.74 -25.92 -13.51
N SER A 47 3.28 -27.08 -13.91
CA SER A 47 4.73 -27.28 -13.95
C SER A 47 5.44 -26.27 -14.88
N SER A 48 4.86 -25.98 -16.04
CA SER A 48 5.37 -24.94 -16.95
C SER A 48 5.40 -23.57 -16.30
N ARG A 49 4.32 -23.16 -15.60
CA ARG A 49 4.26 -21.90 -14.86
C ARG A 49 5.31 -21.82 -13.74
N LEU A 50 5.52 -22.93 -13.02
CA LEU A 50 6.52 -23.06 -11.96
C LEU A 50 7.98 -23.09 -12.47
N ASN A 51 8.21 -23.11 -13.77
CA ASN A 51 9.51 -22.99 -14.40
C ASN A 51 9.73 -21.59 -15.02
N ALA A 52 8.74 -20.71 -14.98
CA ALA A 52 8.85 -19.37 -15.51
C ALA A 52 9.77 -18.49 -14.63
N GLN A 53 10.51 -17.57 -15.26
CA GLN A 53 11.33 -16.58 -14.54
C GLN A 53 10.47 -15.63 -13.70
N ILE A 54 9.23 -15.38 -14.13
CA ILE A 54 8.28 -14.53 -13.42
C ILE A 54 7.00 -15.32 -13.23
N PHE A 55 6.63 -15.53 -11.98
CA PHE A 55 5.33 -16.12 -11.64
C PHE A 55 4.32 -14.98 -11.42
N LYS A 56 3.21 -15.01 -12.17
CA LYS A 56 2.24 -13.90 -12.15
C LYS A 56 1.60 -13.76 -10.76
N PRO A 57 1.56 -12.54 -10.19
CA PRO A 57 1.01 -12.29 -8.85
C PRO A 57 -0.42 -12.80 -8.64
N GLY A 58 -1.28 -12.69 -9.67
CA GLY A 58 -2.65 -13.20 -9.60
C GLY A 58 -2.75 -14.69 -9.27
N TYR A 59 -1.81 -15.52 -9.74
CA TYR A 59 -1.79 -16.94 -9.39
C TYR A 59 -1.34 -17.19 -7.95
N LEU A 60 -0.46 -16.35 -7.41
CA LEU A 60 -0.05 -16.46 -6.00
C LEU A 60 -1.25 -16.20 -5.07
N ILE A 61 -2.05 -15.18 -5.37
CA ILE A 61 -3.27 -14.84 -4.63
C ILE A 61 -4.27 -16.00 -4.73
N GLU A 62 -4.51 -16.53 -5.93
CA GLU A 62 -5.42 -17.64 -6.16
C GLU A 62 -4.99 -18.90 -5.39
N ILE A 63 -3.68 -19.24 -5.42
CA ILE A 63 -3.12 -20.36 -4.65
C ILE A 63 -3.31 -20.13 -3.15
N THR A 64 -3.06 -18.93 -2.65
CA THR A 64 -3.24 -18.58 -1.23
C THR A 64 -4.70 -18.76 -0.80
N GLN A 65 -5.65 -18.34 -1.63
CA GLN A 65 -7.09 -18.54 -1.39
C GLN A 65 -7.46 -20.03 -1.35
N ILE A 66 -6.95 -20.83 -2.32
CA ILE A 66 -7.20 -22.28 -2.38
C ILE A 66 -6.61 -22.99 -1.16
N LEU A 67 -5.43 -22.59 -0.70
CA LEU A 67 -4.77 -23.20 0.46
C LEU A 67 -5.39 -22.76 1.80
N GLY A 68 -6.14 -21.66 1.82
CA GLY A 68 -6.68 -21.05 3.05
C GLY A 68 -5.59 -20.57 4.03
N LYS A 69 -4.34 -20.47 3.57
CA LYS A 69 -3.20 -19.97 4.36
C LYS A 69 -2.18 -19.30 3.45
N ASP A 70 -1.62 -18.22 3.93
CA ASP A 70 -0.56 -17.49 3.22
C ASP A 70 0.81 -18.14 3.48
N ILE A 71 1.25 -18.94 2.53
CA ILE A 71 2.56 -19.60 2.57
C ILE A 71 3.65 -18.83 1.81
N PHE A 72 3.26 -17.78 1.09
CA PHE A 72 4.16 -16.99 0.26
C PHE A 72 4.53 -15.67 0.91
N GLY A 73 3.97 -15.37 2.10
CA GLY A 73 4.08 -14.05 2.73
C GLY A 73 3.28 -12.97 1.99
N ILE A 74 2.36 -13.40 1.12
CA ILE A 74 1.32 -12.54 0.57
C ILE A 74 0.31 -12.39 1.70
N LYS A 75 0.57 -11.46 2.63
CA LYS A 75 -0.47 -11.08 3.59
C LYS A 75 -1.73 -10.87 2.78
N SER A 76 -2.83 -11.46 3.22
CA SER A 76 -4.14 -11.26 2.57
C SER A 76 -4.24 -9.77 2.27
N ASP A 77 -4.19 -9.40 0.99
CA ASP A 77 -3.94 -8.04 0.55
C ASP A 77 -5.21 -7.20 0.68
N GLN A 78 -5.81 -7.33 1.85
CA GLN A 78 -6.90 -6.47 2.24
C GLN A 78 -6.32 -5.28 2.98
N GLN A 79 -6.46 -4.12 2.38
CA GLN A 79 -6.11 -2.86 2.99
C GLN A 79 -7.27 -2.42 3.89
N PRO A 80 -7.03 -2.19 5.19
CA PRO A 80 -8.05 -1.61 6.05
C PRO A 80 -8.33 -0.18 5.59
N VAL A 81 -9.59 0.19 5.46
CA VAL A 81 -10.04 1.56 5.26
C VAL A 81 -10.50 2.11 6.60
N LEU A 82 -9.78 3.12 7.10
CA LEU A 82 -9.97 3.65 8.44
C LEU A 82 -10.91 4.86 8.47
N ASN A 83 -11.72 4.94 9.52
CA ASN A 83 -12.48 6.15 9.83
C ASN A 83 -11.60 7.15 10.60
N ILE A 84 -10.94 8.02 9.88
CA ILE A 84 -10.05 9.02 10.46
C ILE A 84 -10.79 10.14 11.23
N SER A 85 -12.11 10.23 11.12
CA SER A 85 -12.90 11.22 11.89
C SER A 85 -13.06 10.83 13.35
N ALA A 86 -12.86 9.55 13.70
CA ALA A 86 -13.10 9.03 15.05
C ALA A 86 -12.02 9.43 16.07
N ASN A 87 -10.82 9.80 15.59
CA ASN A 87 -9.67 10.10 16.45
C ASN A 87 -8.78 11.17 15.79
N SER A 88 -7.87 11.77 16.55
CA SER A 88 -6.91 12.79 16.09
C SER A 88 -5.45 12.36 16.21
N THR A 89 -5.17 11.13 16.62
CA THR A 89 -3.78 10.62 16.71
C THR A 89 -3.11 10.60 15.34
N ALA A 90 -1.81 10.85 15.28
CA ALA A 90 -1.06 10.85 14.04
C ALA A 90 -0.71 9.43 13.55
N THR A 91 -0.88 8.39 14.36
CA THR A 91 -0.58 7.01 13.98
C THR A 91 -1.81 6.34 13.41
N LEU A 92 -1.81 6.14 12.08
CA LEU A 92 -2.87 5.42 11.37
C LEU A 92 -2.65 3.92 11.50
N ASN A 93 -3.50 3.27 12.26
CA ASN A 93 -3.59 1.81 12.38
C ASN A 93 -4.98 1.41 12.91
N GLU A 94 -5.27 0.11 12.93
CA GLU A 94 -6.54 -0.45 13.37
C GLU A 94 -6.76 -0.32 14.89
N ASP A 95 -5.70 -0.17 15.67
CA ASP A 95 -5.80 0.05 17.14
C ASP A 95 -6.29 1.46 17.46
N ASN A 96 -5.93 2.43 16.64
CA ASN A 96 -6.23 3.83 16.85
C ASN A 96 -7.49 4.30 16.13
N TYR A 97 -7.86 3.63 15.02
CA TYR A 97 -8.98 4.04 14.19
C TYR A 97 -9.88 2.87 13.84
N PRO A 98 -11.22 3.04 13.94
CA PRO A 98 -12.15 2.01 13.50
C PRO A 98 -11.98 1.69 12.01
N VAL A 99 -11.94 0.41 11.69
CA VAL A 99 -11.98 -0.06 10.30
C VAL A 99 -13.43 0.03 9.81
N ILE A 100 -13.64 0.69 8.68
CA ILE A 100 -14.94 0.79 8.02
C ILE A 100 -15.16 -0.42 7.12
N GLU A 101 -14.14 -0.76 6.35
CA GLU A 101 -14.15 -1.88 5.42
C GLU A 101 -12.72 -2.37 5.14
N TYR A 102 -12.62 -3.56 4.57
CA TYR A 102 -11.39 -4.06 3.98
C TYR A 102 -11.55 -4.13 2.47
N VAL A 103 -10.59 -3.58 1.74
CA VAL A 103 -10.57 -3.61 0.28
C VAL A 103 -9.35 -4.36 -0.22
N SER A 104 -9.49 -5.13 -1.28
CA SER A 104 -8.39 -5.85 -1.90
C SER A 104 -7.98 -5.14 -3.18
N VAL A 105 -6.87 -4.42 -3.12
CA VAL A 105 -6.32 -3.69 -4.26
C VAL A 105 -4.88 -4.13 -4.47
N PRO A 106 -4.61 -4.95 -5.49
CA PRO A 106 -3.32 -5.64 -5.65
C PRO A 106 -2.09 -4.72 -5.66
N TYR A 107 -2.25 -3.46 -6.09
CA TYR A 107 -1.13 -2.51 -6.20
C TYR A 107 -0.88 -1.70 -4.93
N PHE A 108 -1.71 -1.85 -3.91
CA PHE A 108 -1.63 -1.08 -2.66
C PHE A 108 -1.31 -1.96 -1.44
N SER A 109 -0.56 -3.06 -1.67
CA SER A 109 -0.12 -3.93 -0.59
C SER A 109 0.60 -3.16 0.51
N GLY A 110 0.22 -3.42 1.76
CA GLY A 110 0.78 -2.74 2.94
C GLY A 110 0.36 -1.28 3.10
N CYS A 111 -0.55 -0.78 2.25
CA CYS A 111 -1.15 0.53 2.43
C CYS A 111 -2.33 0.48 3.41
N ILE A 112 -2.63 1.64 3.97
CA ILE A 112 -3.84 1.90 4.74
C ILE A 112 -4.73 2.80 3.90
N GLY A 113 -6.00 2.45 3.73
CA GLY A 113 -7.00 3.28 3.11
C GLY A 113 -7.60 4.28 4.11
N ILE A 114 -7.93 5.47 3.65
CA ILE A 114 -8.76 6.44 4.38
C ILE A 114 -9.84 7.01 3.46
N TYR A 115 -11.01 7.30 3.99
CA TYR A 115 -11.95 8.15 3.26
C TYR A 115 -11.51 9.59 3.35
N TYR A 116 -11.42 10.22 2.17
CA TYR A 116 -11.01 11.61 2.07
C TYR A 116 -12.22 12.54 1.96
N PHE A 117 -12.31 13.50 2.88
CA PHE A 117 -13.39 14.48 2.92
C PHE A 117 -12.89 15.93 2.73
N GLY A 118 -11.59 16.12 2.53
CA GLY A 118 -11.01 17.43 2.24
C GLY A 118 -11.18 17.82 0.77
N ARG A 119 -11.09 19.11 0.48
CA ARG A 119 -11.10 19.67 -0.88
C ARG A 119 -9.77 20.26 -1.31
N ASP A 120 -8.79 20.22 -0.44
CA ASP A 120 -7.46 20.79 -0.65
C ASP A 120 -6.60 19.99 -1.63
N ALA A 121 -7.04 18.77 -1.96
CA ALA A 121 -6.38 17.90 -2.94
C ALA A 121 -7.13 17.76 -4.28
N GLU A 122 -8.26 18.44 -4.45
CA GLU A 122 -8.97 18.51 -5.73
C GLU A 122 -8.14 19.22 -6.82
N PRO A 123 -8.30 18.88 -8.09
CA PRO A 123 -9.18 17.83 -8.63
C PRO A 123 -8.52 16.43 -8.65
N LYS A 124 -7.30 16.27 -8.13
CA LYS A 124 -6.56 15.02 -8.22
C LYS A 124 -7.18 13.93 -7.32
N TYR A 125 -7.63 14.33 -6.14
CA TYR A 125 -8.33 13.49 -5.19
C TYR A 125 -9.59 14.23 -4.76
N ASN A 126 -10.74 13.61 -4.93
CA ASN A 126 -12.04 14.24 -4.69
C ASN A 126 -12.62 13.80 -3.35
N VAL A 127 -13.59 14.57 -2.87
CA VAL A 127 -14.36 14.19 -1.68
C VAL A 127 -15.05 12.85 -1.91
N GLY A 128 -14.86 11.91 -0.98
CA GLY A 128 -15.41 10.56 -1.06
C GLY A 128 -14.46 9.52 -1.66
N ASP A 129 -13.32 9.94 -2.22
CA ASP A 129 -12.29 9.00 -2.67
C ASP A 129 -11.71 8.21 -1.48
N THR A 130 -11.38 6.96 -1.73
CA THR A 130 -10.53 6.18 -0.81
C THR A 130 -9.08 6.38 -1.18
N ILE A 131 -8.33 7.06 -0.32
CA ILE A 131 -6.91 7.36 -0.51
C ILE A 131 -6.06 6.28 0.18
N PHE A 132 -5.11 5.71 -0.55
CA PHE A 132 -4.18 4.71 -0.03
C PHE A 132 -2.86 5.34 0.37
N LEU A 133 -2.49 5.09 1.60
CA LEU A 133 -1.38 5.71 2.31
C LEU A 133 -0.38 4.66 2.77
N HIS A 134 0.88 4.99 2.69
CA HIS A 134 1.96 4.20 3.27
C HIS A 134 2.78 5.07 4.21
N GLN A 135 3.12 4.56 5.39
CA GLN A 135 3.96 5.28 6.33
C GLN A 135 5.32 5.58 5.72
N ALA A 136 5.74 6.83 5.79
CA ALA A 136 7.03 7.25 5.25
C ALA A 136 8.09 7.27 6.35
N ASP A 137 9.19 6.53 6.13
CA ASP A 137 10.36 6.58 6.99
C ASP A 137 11.14 7.89 6.83
N SER A 138 11.01 8.50 5.64
CA SER A 138 11.60 9.78 5.31
C SER A 138 10.77 10.53 4.29
N ILE A 139 10.83 11.86 4.32
CA ILE A 139 10.13 12.71 3.37
C ILE A 139 10.97 12.92 2.11
N THR A 140 10.42 12.50 0.97
CA THR A 140 10.97 12.81 -0.35
C THR A 140 10.28 14.06 -0.90
N LEU A 141 11.06 15.09 -1.16
CA LEU A 141 10.53 16.36 -1.70
C LEU A 141 9.89 16.16 -3.08
N GLY A 142 8.85 16.92 -3.36
CA GLY A 142 8.07 16.85 -4.59
C GLY A 142 7.00 15.76 -4.60
N GLN A 143 6.89 14.95 -3.57
CA GLN A 143 5.85 13.92 -3.44
C GLN A 143 4.67 14.42 -2.60
N ILE A 144 3.54 13.72 -2.75
CA ILE A 144 2.29 14.04 -2.05
C ILE A 144 2.20 13.17 -0.80
N TYR A 145 1.84 13.81 0.31
CA TYR A 145 1.69 13.17 1.61
C TYR A 145 0.38 13.56 2.27
N PHE A 146 -0.18 12.65 3.04
CA PHE A 146 -1.12 12.97 4.08
C PHE A 146 -0.31 13.31 5.34
N VAL A 147 -0.38 14.55 5.75
CA VAL A 147 0.48 15.14 6.80
C VAL A 147 -0.34 15.39 8.06
N PHE A 148 0.18 14.95 9.19
CA PHE A 148 -0.30 15.32 10.51
C PHE A 148 0.62 16.36 11.12
N THR A 149 0.03 17.46 11.53
CA THR A 149 0.67 18.48 12.38
C THR A 149 0.01 18.44 13.76
N LYS A 150 0.44 19.31 14.66
CA LYS A 150 -0.19 19.42 16.01
C LYS A 150 -1.66 19.82 15.98
N SER A 151 -2.07 20.60 14.97
CA SER A 151 -3.40 21.20 14.89
C SER A 151 -4.25 20.71 13.74
N GLU A 152 -3.63 20.20 12.68
CA GLU A 152 -4.32 19.97 11.41
C GLU A 152 -3.77 18.72 10.72
N ARG A 153 -4.57 18.21 9.80
CA ARG A 153 -4.20 17.12 8.90
C ARG A 153 -4.73 17.42 7.50
N PHE A 154 -3.91 17.19 6.49
CA PHE A 154 -4.23 17.52 5.11
C PHE A 154 -3.38 16.75 4.11
N ILE A 155 -3.83 16.69 2.85
CA ILE A 155 -3.06 16.18 1.73
C ILE A 155 -2.32 17.33 1.07
N ARG A 156 -0.97 17.27 1.02
CA ARG A 156 -0.11 18.31 0.45
C ARG A 156 1.06 17.70 -0.32
N ALA A 157 1.51 18.40 -1.33
CA ALA A 157 2.85 18.20 -1.86
C ALA A 157 3.86 18.86 -0.89
N ILE A 158 4.93 18.12 -0.57
CA ILE A 158 5.99 18.64 0.31
C ILE A 158 7.14 19.12 -0.55
N LEU A 159 7.41 20.43 -0.50
CA LEU A 159 8.48 21.09 -1.22
C LEU A 159 9.51 21.68 -0.28
N PRO A 160 10.73 22.03 -0.77
CA PRO A 160 11.69 22.75 0.03
C PRO A 160 11.14 24.12 0.41
N ALA A 161 11.35 24.54 1.64
CA ALA A 161 11.09 25.90 2.10
C ALA A 161 12.36 26.75 1.99
N THR A 162 12.23 28.06 2.14
CA THR A 162 13.37 28.98 2.21
C THR A 162 14.24 28.69 3.44
N ASN A 163 13.60 28.31 4.54
CA ASN A 163 14.28 27.88 5.75
C ASN A 163 14.53 26.35 5.70
N ASN A 164 15.77 25.94 5.89
CA ASN A 164 16.16 24.53 5.91
C ASN A 164 15.49 23.70 7.01
N ASP A 165 15.00 24.34 8.09
CA ASP A 165 14.29 23.68 9.20
C ASP A 165 12.78 23.56 8.96
N ALA A 166 12.29 23.95 7.79
CA ALA A 166 10.88 23.90 7.42
C ALA A 166 10.66 23.15 6.12
N TYR A 167 9.41 22.81 5.88
CA TYR A 167 8.89 22.38 4.59
C TYR A 167 7.80 23.35 4.13
N ARG A 168 7.69 23.53 2.83
CA ARG A 168 6.58 24.21 2.19
C ARG A 168 5.54 23.15 1.80
N LEU A 169 4.37 23.24 2.40
CA LEU A 169 3.24 22.35 2.17
C LEU A 169 2.30 23.00 1.16
N VAL A 170 2.28 22.46 -0.05
CA VAL A 170 1.56 23.00 -1.19
C VAL A 170 0.29 22.20 -1.44
N PRO A 171 -0.90 22.82 -1.39
CA PRO A 171 -2.15 22.16 -1.72
C PRO A 171 -2.19 21.83 -3.21
N LEU A 172 -2.90 20.77 -3.56
CA LEU A 172 -3.15 20.43 -4.96
C LEU A 172 -4.24 21.34 -5.55
N ASN A 173 -5.17 21.77 -4.71
CA ASN A 173 -6.18 22.78 -5.05
C ASN A 173 -5.64 24.18 -4.79
N LYS A 174 -5.43 24.94 -5.85
CA LYS A 174 -4.87 26.30 -5.80
C LYS A 174 -5.73 27.34 -5.04
N SER A 175 -6.98 26.98 -4.71
CA SER A 175 -7.85 27.83 -3.90
C SER A 175 -7.47 27.83 -2.42
N TYR A 176 -6.60 26.93 -2.00
CA TYR A 176 -6.10 26.83 -0.64
C TYR A 176 -4.70 27.45 -0.53
N PRO A 177 -4.36 28.07 0.60
CA PRO A 177 -3.05 28.68 0.78
C PRO A 177 -1.96 27.62 0.97
N GLU A 178 -0.77 27.94 0.48
CA GLU A 178 0.46 27.24 0.87
C GLU A 178 0.82 27.59 2.32
N GLN A 179 1.51 26.66 2.99
CA GLN A 179 1.93 26.83 4.38
C GLN A 179 3.40 26.43 4.53
N GLU A 180 4.17 27.20 5.28
CA GLU A 180 5.47 26.75 5.77
C GLU A 180 5.31 26.16 7.17
N VAL A 181 5.76 24.92 7.33
CA VAL A 181 5.67 24.17 8.58
C VAL A 181 7.07 23.70 8.99
N LYS A 182 7.45 23.97 10.23
CA LYS A 182 8.72 23.50 10.76
C LYS A 182 8.75 21.97 10.77
N LYS A 183 9.87 21.36 10.41
CA LYS A 183 10.02 19.88 10.37
C LYS A 183 9.62 19.23 11.69
N LYS A 184 9.96 19.85 12.84
CA LYS A 184 9.61 19.38 14.19
C LYS A 184 8.12 19.42 14.54
N ASP A 185 7.31 20.18 13.77
CA ASP A 185 5.87 20.32 14.00
C ASP A 185 5.07 19.31 13.18
N ILE A 186 5.71 18.61 12.25
CA ILE A 186 5.13 17.45 11.57
C ILE A 186 5.25 16.26 12.50
N GLN A 187 4.10 15.75 12.94
CA GLN A 187 4.02 14.57 13.82
C GLN A 187 4.22 13.28 13.04
N GLN A 188 3.59 13.21 11.87
CA GLN A 188 3.65 12.05 10.97
C GLN A 188 3.34 12.47 9.55
N ALA A 189 3.93 11.76 8.59
CA ALA A 189 3.63 11.88 7.18
C ALA A 189 3.45 10.50 6.55
N TYR A 190 2.38 10.35 5.79
CA TYR A 190 2.09 9.14 5.02
C TYR A 190 2.14 9.49 3.55
N LYS A 191 2.96 8.78 2.79
CA LYS A 191 3.03 8.97 1.35
C LYS A 191 1.73 8.52 0.71
N VAL A 192 1.15 9.35 -0.15
CA VAL A 192 -0.02 8.97 -0.96
C VAL A 192 0.46 8.12 -2.12
N PHE A 193 -0.02 6.88 -2.17
CA PHE A 193 0.27 5.92 -3.23
C PHE A 193 -0.72 6.02 -4.38
N GLY A 194 -1.98 6.26 -4.06
CA GLY A 194 -3.05 6.37 -5.04
C GLY A 194 -4.41 6.51 -4.38
N ALA A 195 -5.45 6.45 -5.21
CA ALA A 195 -6.83 6.52 -4.77
C ALA A 195 -7.73 5.63 -5.62
N ILE A 196 -8.86 5.24 -5.05
CA ILE A 196 -10.02 4.71 -5.77
C ILE A 196 -11.13 5.73 -5.65
N SER A 197 -11.58 6.25 -6.80
CA SER A 197 -12.75 7.10 -6.86
C SER A 197 -14.00 6.25 -6.75
N ARG A 198 -14.92 6.65 -5.88
CA ARG A 198 -16.27 6.08 -5.84
C ARG A 198 -17.14 6.92 -6.77
N GLU A 199 -17.73 6.28 -7.77
CA GLU A 199 -18.80 6.92 -8.51
C GLU A 199 -19.92 7.27 -7.52
N GLN A 200 -20.24 8.55 -7.44
CA GLN A 200 -21.41 9.00 -6.70
C GLN A 200 -22.62 8.62 -7.56
N THR A 201 -23.28 7.50 -7.20
CA THR A 201 -24.60 7.12 -7.75
C THR A 201 -25.69 8.00 -7.20
#